data_0775cc050251ba402175b2509748c1ae
#
_entry.id   0775cc050251ba402175b2509748c1ae
#
_cell.length_a   1.000
_cell.length_b   1.000
_cell.length_c   1.000
_cell.angle_alpha   90.00
_cell.angle_beta   90.00
_cell.angle_gamma   90.00
#
_symmetry.space_group_name_H-M   'P 1'
#
loop_
_entity.id
_entity.type
_entity.pdbx_description
1 polymer ?
#
loop_
_entity_poly.entity_id
_entity_poly.type
_entity_poly.pdbx_seq_one_letter_code
_entity_poly.pdbx_strand_id
1 'polypeptide(L)'
;SPGPDRLERWHAKWASKQTRWHLQQEHPLLVRYRADLFGPQPRHDSPSAKATRSNVLFPLCGASVDLAALALRGYRVVGVEGVEAAVDALLETFGDEVEQAPPSVSGSLRLRTAVAPGEAGSDAPAVLRAVEGDFLHLSPSAADALGLPRFDAAFDRGALVAVLPEDREAYVATLAGLMAPEGRVLLVTVEHDGFAGPPYEVREADVRELFSPAFAVRPLQREDRMGAEPHWRERGCTRFEEAAYLLTRHRAG
;
A
#
# COMPACT_ATOMS: atom_id res chain seq x y z
N SER A 1 5.68 -24.35 -15.30
CA SER A 1 4.30 -23.99 -15.65
C SER A 1 3.99 -22.70 -14.89
N PRO A 2 3.42 -21.67 -15.52
CA PRO A 2 2.89 -20.55 -14.74
C PRO A 2 1.86 -21.12 -13.76
N GLY A 3 2.03 -20.79 -12.48
CA GLY A 3 1.02 -21.12 -11.46
C GLY A 3 -0.34 -20.52 -11.85
N PRO A 4 -1.44 -20.94 -11.19
CA PRO A 4 -2.76 -20.36 -11.45
C PRO A 4 -2.65 -18.85 -11.33
N ASP A 5 -3.29 -18.12 -12.25
CA ASP A 5 -3.28 -16.67 -12.25
C ASP A 5 -3.78 -16.16 -10.89
N ARG A 6 -2.83 -15.70 -10.05
CA ARG A 6 -3.14 -15.26 -8.67
C ARG A 6 -4.03 -14.02 -8.65
N LEU A 7 -4.19 -13.34 -9.79
CA LEU A 7 -5.05 -12.18 -9.95
C LEU A 7 -6.48 -12.54 -10.34
N GLU A 8 -6.74 -13.76 -10.87
CA GLU A 8 -8.05 -14.16 -11.41
C GLU A 8 -9.19 -13.91 -10.41
N ARG A 9 -9.02 -14.31 -9.15
CA ARG A 9 -10.03 -14.08 -8.11
C ARG A 9 -10.29 -12.60 -7.84
N TRP A 10 -9.28 -11.75 -8.01
CA TRP A 10 -9.41 -10.31 -7.80
C TRP A 10 -10.13 -9.66 -8.96
N HIS A 11 -9.83 -10.07 -10.20
CA HIS A 11 -10.61 -9.69 -11.38
C HIS A 11 -12.09 -10.01 -11.18
N ALA A 12 -12.42 -11.23 -10.71
CA ALA A 12 -13.80 -11.62 -10.45
C ALA A 12 -14.47 -10.76 -9.37
N LYS A 13 -13.77 -10.43 -8.28
CA LYS A 13 -14.31 -9.56 -7.21
C LYS A 13 -14.57 -8.14 -7.68
N TRP A 14 -13.66 -7.57 -8.47
CA TRP A 14 -13.85 -6.24 -9.04
C TRP A 14 -14.99 -6.22 -10.04
N ALA A 15 -15.08 -7.20 -10.94
CA ALA A 15 -16.18 -7.33 -11.91
C ALA A 15 -17.54 -7.45 -11.22
N SER A 16 -17.61 -8.14 -10.07
CA SER A 16 -18.84 -8.29 -9.27
C SER A 16 -19.08 -7.17 -8.24
N LYS A 17 -18.25 -6.12 -8.21
CA LYS A 17 -18.31 -4.99 -7.25
C LYS A 17 -18.27 -5.43 -5.79
N GLN A 18 -17.62 -6.54 -5.48
CA GLN A 18 -17.43 -7.04 -4.11
C GLN A 18 -16.14 -6.46 -3.51
N THR A 19 -16.11 -5.14 -3.28
CA THR A 19 -14.92 -4.37 -2.88
C THR A 19 -15.10 -3.68 -1.52
N ARG A 20 -15.70 -4.37 -0.54
CA ARG A 20 -16.04 -3.83 0.79
C ARG A 20 -14.83 -3.40 1.64
N TRP A 21 -13.61 -3.71 1.21
CA TRP A 21 -12.38 -3.32 1.91
C TRP A 21 -11.98 -1.85 1.68
N HIS A 22 -12.60 -1.15 0.73
CA HIS A 22 -12.36 0.26 0.50
C HIS A 22 -13.08 1.13 1.53
N LEU A 23 -12.33 2.08 2.10
CA LEU A 23 -12.87 3.09 2.99
C LEU A 23 -13.22 4.35 2.18
N GLN A 24 -14.18 5.12 2.67
CA GLN A 24 -14.58 6.40 2.08
C GLN A 24 -13.72 7.57 2.58
N GLN A 25 -12.89 7.34 3.59
CA GLN A 25 -12.01 8.31 4.23
C GLN A 25 -10.62 7.70 4.44
N GLU A 26 -9.63 8.55 4.70
CA GLU A 26 -8.29 8.07 5.04
C GLU A 26 -8.30 7.05 6.17
N HIS A 27 -7.46 6.05 6.07
CA HIS A 27 -7.40 4.98 7.05
C HIS A 27 -6.96 5.52 8.42
N PRO A 28 -7.70 5.24 9.52
CA PRO A 28 -7.41 5.79 10.84
C PRO A 28 -5.98 5.50 11.32
N LEU A 29 -5.44 4.32 11.02
CA LEU A 29 -4.06 3.96 11.39
C LEU A 29 -3.02 4.78 10.62
N LEU A 30 -3.26 5.07 9.34
CA LEU A 30 -2.37 5.93 8.55
C LEU A 30 -2.37 7.36 9.11
N VAL A 31 -3.54 7.88 9.46
CA VAL A 31 -3.66 9.20 10.10
C VAL A 31 -2.94 9.22 11.45
N ARG A 32 -3.18 8.21 12.30
CA ARG A 32 -2.64 8.10 13.66
C ARG A 32 -1.11 7.98 13.66
N TYR A 33 -0.55 7.12 12.82
CA TYR A 33 0.88 6.81 12.79
C TYR A 33 1.65 7.53 11.69
N ARG A 34 1.08 8.59 11.12
CA ARG A 34 1.71 9.39 10.06
C ARG A 34 3.09 9.90 10.45
N ALA A 35 3.25 10.41 11.67
CA ALA A 35 4.53 10.91 12.17
C ALA A 35 5.56 9.79 12.38
N ASP A 36 5.12 8.60 12.80
CA ASP A 36 5.99 7.43 12.90
C ASP A 36 6.47 6.96 11.52
N LEU A 37 5.56 6.96 10.53
CA LEU A 37 5.84 6.49 9.18
C LEU A 37 6.77 7.44 8.42
N PHE A 38 6.47 8.74 8.40
CA PHE A 38 7.20 9.73 7.61
C PHE A 38 8.32 10.44 8.38
N GLY A 39 8.41 10.24 9.70
CA GLY A 39 9.31 11.01 10.56
C GLY A 39 8.84 12.46 10.77
N PRO A 40 9.64 13.27 11.46
CA PRO A 40 9.31 14.67 11.69
C PRO A 40 9.25 15.42 10.36
N GLN A 41 8.07 15.94 10.04
CA GLN A 41 7.87 16.76 8.84
C GLN A 41 8.43 18.17 9.07
N PRO A 42 9.10 18.78 8.07
CA PRO A 42 9.50 20.18 8.18
C PRO A 42 8.26 21.05 8.37
N ARG A 43 8.34 22.05 9.26
CA ARG A 43 7.24 23.00 9.46
C ARG A 43 6.96 23.74 8.17
N HIS A 44 5.69 24.01 7.88
CA HIS A 44 5.22 24.69 6.67
C HIS A 44 5.93 26.04 6.38
N ASP A 45 6.45 26.70 7.40
CA ASP A 45 7.05 28.04 7.34
C ASP A 45 8.56 28.04 7.06
N SER A 46 9.18 26.87 6.86
CA SER A 46 10.61 26.80 6.56
C SER A 46 10.86 26.94 5.06
N PRO A 47 11.78 27.81 4.61
CA PRO A 47 12.21 27.87 3.19
C PRO A 47 12.73 26.53 2.66
N SER A 48 13.17 25.63 3.55
CA SER A 48 13.51 24.23 3.23
C SER A 48 12.29 23.31 3.15
N ALA A 49 11.06 23.78 3.38
CA ALA A 49 9.82 23.01 3.23
C ALA A 49 9.51 22.64 1.75
N LYS A 50 10.27 23.17 0.79
CA LYS A 50 10.42 22.58 -0.56
C LYS A 50 11.24 21.28 -0.56
N ALA A 51 11.72 20.80 0.60
CA ALA A 51 12.36 19.51 0.75
C ALA A 51 11.38 18.42 0.30
N THR A 52 11.82 17.67 -0.69
CA THR A 52 11.18 16.51 -1.31
C THR A 52 10.41 15.70 -0.28
N ARG A 53 9.07 15.78 -0.33
CA ARG A 53 8.23 14.89 0.49
C ARG A 53 8.51 13.44 0.08
N SER A 54 8.40 12.54 1.04
CA SER A 54 8.74 11.13 0.89
C SER A 54 8.07 10.47 -0.31
N ASN A 55 8.79 9.53 -0.91
CA ASN A 55 8.24 8.60 -1.89
C ASN A 55 7.49 7.50 -1.14
N VAL A 56 6.22 7.31 -1.43
CA VAL A 56 5.32 6.43 -0.68
C VAL A 56 4.78 5.32 -1.57
N LEU A 57 4.95 4.07 -1.14
CA LEU A 57 4.46 2.89 -1.82
C LEU A 57 3.19 2.35 -1.15
N PHE A 58 2.21 1.99 -1.97
CA PHE A 58 1.01 1.25 -1.57
C PHE A 58 0.93 -0.04 -2.37
N PRO A 59 1.37 -1.18 -1.84
CA PRO A 59 1.23 -2.47 -2.52
C PRO A 59 -0.23 -2.93 -2.52
N LEU A 60 -0.68 -3.56 -3.60
CA LEU A 60 -2.03 -4.12 -3.77
C LEU A 60 -3.12 -3.11 -3.33
N CYS A 61 -3.00 -1.88 -3.81
CA CYS A 61 -3.67 -0.72 -3.21
C CYS A 61 -5.17 -0.64 -3.49
N GLY A 62 -5.69 -1.39 -4.46
CA GLY A 62 -7.06 -1.21 -4.92
C GLY A 62 -7.32 0.26 -5.31
N ALA A 63 -8.51 0.75 -5.01
CA ALA A 63 -8.88 2.17 -5.17
C ALA A 63 -8.89 2.91 -3.81
N SER A 64 -7.79 2.77 -3.02
CA SER A 64 -7.72 3.44 -1.71
C SER A 64 -7.63 4.96 -1.86
N VAL A 65 -8.50 5.69 -1.18
CA VAL A 65 -8.49 7.15 -1.11
C VAL A 65 -7.26 7.73 -0.40
N ASP A 66 -6.54 6.92 0.37
CA ASP A 66 -5.31 7.32 1.05
C ASP A 66 -4.24 7.83 0.08
N LEU A 67 -4.16 7.22 -1.12
CA LEU A 67 -3.19 7.62 -2.13
C LEU A 67 -3.47 9.05 -2.64
N ALA A 68 -4.72 9.32 -3.01
CA ALA A 68 -5.13 10.65 -3.48
C ALA A 68 -4.91 11.70 -2.37
N ALA A 69 -5.29 11.39 -1.13
CA ALA A 69 -5.12 12.28 0.00
C ALA A 69 -3.65 12.63 0.28
N LEU A 70 -2.73 11.66 0.19
CA LEU A 70 -1.30 11.93 0.34
C LEU A 70 -0.72 12.68 -0.87
N ALA A 71 -1.13 12.33 -2.10
CA ALA A 71 -0.68 13.02 -3.30
C ALA A 71 -1.06 14.51 -3.28
N LEU A 72 -2.30 14.83 -2.90
CA LEU A 72 -2.77 16.21 -2.73
C LEU A 72 -1.92 16.98 -1.68
N ARG A 73 -1.46 16.31 -0.63
CA ARG A 73 -0.51 16.89 0.35
C ARG A 73 0.93 16.97 -0.16
N GLY A 74 1.18 16.63 -1.44
CA GLY A 74 2.47 16.75 -2.11
C GLY A 74 3.44 15.58 -1.86
N TYR A 75 3.01 14.44 -1.29
CA TYR A 75 3.81 13.21 -1.28
C TYR A 75 3.89 12.64 -2.69
N ARG A 76 4.99 11.96 -3.00
CA ARG A 76 5.15 11.21 -4.26
C ARG A 76 4.62 9.81 -4.07
N VAL A 77 3.38 9.58 -4.47
CA VAL A 77 2.65 8.35 -4.18
C VAL A 77 2.67 7.42 -5.39
N VAL A 78 2.94 6.15 -5.13
CA VAL A 78 2.85 5.07 -6.10
C VAL A 78 2.01 3.94 -5.53
N GLY A 79 0.89 3.63 -6.16
CA GLY A 79 0.12 2.42 -5.92
C GLY A 79 0.56 1.30 -6.86
N VAL A 80 0.46 0.06 -6.42
CA VAL A 80 0.63 -1.13 -7.28
C VAL A 80 -0.64 -1.96 -7.18
N GLU A 81 -1.27 -2.25 -8.33
CA GLU A 81 -2.54 -2.95 -8.38
C GLU A 81 -2.62 -3.84 -9.62
N GLY A 82 -3.03 -5.10 -9.43
CA GLY A 82 -3.08 -6.10 -10.49
C GLY A 82 -4.31 -6.02 -11.40
N VAL A 83 -5.36 -5.31 -10.98
CA VAL A 83 -6.64 -5.27 -11.69
C VAL A 83 -6.84 -3.90 -12.34
N GLU A 84 -6.94 -3.84 -13.68
CA GLU A 84 -7.11 -2.62 -14.44
C GLU A 84 -8.31 -1.78 -13.96
N ALA A 85 -9.47 -2.40 -13.72
CA ALA A 85 -10.65 -1.71 -13.21
C ALA A 85 -10.43 -1.08 -11.82
N ALA A 86 -9.53 -1.65 -11.01
CA ALA A 86 -9.15 -1.07 -9.73
C ALA A 86 -8.25 0.16 -9.91
N VAL A 87 -7.33 0.09 -10.88
CA VAL A 87 -6.47 1.23 -11.25
C VAL A 87 -7.31 2.37 -11.81
N ASP A 88 -8.29 2.08 -12.66
CA ASP A 88 -9.24 3.09 -13.17
C ASP A 88 -9.98 3.77 -12.02
N ALA A 89 -10.58 2.99 -11.13
CA ALA A 89 -11.27 3.50 -9.95
C ALA A 89 -10.34 4.29 -9.01
N LEU A 90 -9.06 3.88 -8.86
CA LEU A 90 -8.07 4.63 -8.10
C LEU A 90 -7.82 6.02 -8.70
N LEU A 91 -7.62 6.09 -10.02
CA LEU A 91 -7.35 7.35 -10.69
C LEU A 91 -8.56 8.29 -10.64
N GLU A 92 -9.78 7.74 -10.67
CA GLU A 92 -11.03 8.51 -10.48
C GLU A 92 -11.11 9.16 -9.08
N THR A 93 -10.49 8.56 -8.04
CA THR A 93 -10.46 9.18 -6.69
C THR A 93 -9.69 10.50 -6.65
N PHE A 94 -8.88 10.78 -7.67
CA PHE A 94 -8.05 11.97 -7.74
C PHE A 94 -8.81 13.21 -8.23
N GLY A 95 -10.04 13.06 -8.75
CA GLY A 95 -10.97 14.11 -9.14
C GLY A 95 -11.22 14.21 -10.64
N ASP A 96 -12.13 15.08 -11.02
CA ASP A 96 -12.62 15.22 -12.41
C ASP A 96 -11.65 16.03 -13.31
N GLU A 97 -10.76 16.82 -12.73
CA GLU A 97 -9.78 17.67 -13.46
C GLU A 97 -8.40 17.00 -13.51
N VAL A 98 -8.37 15.70 -13.86
CA VAL A 98 -7.15 14.91 -13.88
C VAL A 98 -6.61 14.78 -15.30
N GLU A 99 -5.38 15.24 -15.50
CA GLU A 99 -4.62 14.95 -16.72
C GLU A 99 -3.88 13.61 -16.57
N GLN A 100 -4.09 12.69 -17.50
CA GLN A 100 -3.36 11.43 -17.55
C GLN A 100 -2.24 11.51 -18.60
N ALA A 101 -1.00 11.24 -18.15
CA ALA A 101 0.13 11.11 -19.04
C ALA A 101 0.08 9.76 -19.79
N PRO A 102 0.69 9.67 -21.00
CA PRO A 102 0.86 8.39 -21.68
C PRO A 102 1.55 7.35 -20.78
N PRO A 103 1.09 6.09 -20.76
CA PRO A 103 1.65 5.07 -19.87
C PRO A 103 3.07 4.65 -20.30
N SER A 104 3.92 4.37 -19.31
CA SER A 104 5.19 3.68 -19.52
C SER A 104 5.04 2.18 -19.25
N VAL A 105 5.78 1.33 -19.95
CA VAL A 105 5.68 -0.13 -19.86
C VAL A 105 7.04 -0.75 -19.57
N SER A 106 7.06 -1.74 -18.66
CA SER A 106 8.23 -2.59 -18.40
C SER A 106 7.77 -4.03 -18.23
N GLY A 107 8.00 -4.89 -19.21
CA GLY A 107 7.50 -6.26 -19.22
C GLY A 107 5.96 -6.31 -19.18
N SER A 108 5.41 -6.96 -18.16
CA SER A 108 3.95 -7.05 -17.90
C SER A 108 3.42 -5.89 -17.03
N LEU A 109 4.28 -4.94 -16.64
CA LEU A 109 3.91 -3.82 -15.78
C LEU A 109 3.68 -2.56 -16.61
N ARG A 110 2.65 -1.80 -16.26
CA ARG A 110 2.25 -0.56 -16.92
C ARG A 110 2.14 0.55 -15.89
N LEU A 111 2.95 1.60 -16.02
CA LEU A 111 2.87 2.77 -15.15
C LEU A 111 1.88 3.79 -15.73
N ARG A 112 0.86 4.11 -14.97
CA ARG A 112 -0.11 5.19 -15.27
C ARG A 112 0.13 6.35 -14.31
N THR A 113 0.03 7.57 -14.81
CA THR A 113 0.27 8.80 -14.05
C THR A 113 -0.90 9.74 -14.21
N ALA A 114 -1.43 10.20 -13.12
CA ALA A 114 -2.47 11.21 -13.03
C ALA A 114 -1.93 12.46 -12.34
N VAL A 115 -2.28 13.63 -12.88
CA VAL A 115 -1.84 14.94 -12.38
C VAL A 115 -3.08 15.79 -12.10
N ALA A 116 -3.15 16.37 -10.91
CA ALA A 116 -4.22 17.27 -10.51
C ALA A 116 -3.65 18.58 -9.94
N PRO A 117 -4.43 19.65 -9.84
CA PRO A 117 -4.03 20.83 -9.07
C PRO A 117 -3.60 20.41 -7.65
N GLY A 118 -2.54 21.01 -7.14
CA GLY A 118 -2.10 20.79 -5.75
C GLY A 118 -3.08 21.38 -4.74
N GLU A 119 -2.84 21.09 -3.45
CA GLU A 119 -3.60 21.69 -2.36
C GLU A 119 -3.57 23.22 -2.44
N ALA A 120 -4.65 23.89 -1.99
CA ALA A 120 -4.78 25.35 -2.05
C ALA A 120 -3.55 26.03 -1.42
N GLY A 121 -2.86 26.86 -2.21
CA GLY A 121 -1.61 27.53 -1.83
C GLY A 121 -0.33 26.79 -2.24
N SER A 122 -0.43 25.66 -2.94
CA SER A 122 0.70 24.94 -3.53
C SER A 122 0.84 25.30 -5.02
N ASP A 123 2.04 25.77 -5.41
CA ASP A 123 2.36 26.00 -6.84
C ASP A 123 2.72 24.67 -7.58
N ALA A 124 2.90 23.57 -6.84
CA ALA A 124 3.25 22.28 -7.42
C ALA A 124 2.01 21.41 -7.61
N PRO A 125 1.85 20.75 -8.78
CA PRO A 125 0.77 19.82 -8.99
C PRO A 125 0.89 18.60 -8.07
N ALA A 126 -0.24 18.03 -7.72
CA ALA A 126 -0.31 16.72 -7.10
C ALA A 126 -0.12 15.64 -8.17
N VAL A 127 0.66 14.61 -7.87
CA VAL A 127 0.96 13.52 -8.81
C VAL A 127 0.69 12.19 -8.14
N LEU A 128 -0.21 11.42 -8.73
CA LEU A 128 -0.52 10.04 -8.35
C LEU A 128 -0.06 9.12 -9.46
N ARG A 129 0.71 8.09 -9.09
CA ARG A 129 1.18 7.06 -10.01
C ARG A 129 0.58 5.71 -9.61
N ALA A 130 0.21 4.91 -10.60
CA ALA A 130 -0.27 3.55 -10.41
C ALA A 130 0.50 2.61 -11.34
N VAL A 131 1.15 1.59 -10.77
CA VAL A 131 1.70 0.46 -11.51
C VAL A 131 0.62 -0.60 -11.61
N GLU A 132 0.11 -0.80 -12.82
CA GLU A 132 -0.82 -1.87 -13.17
C GLU A 132 -0.05 -3.15 -13.46
N GLY A 133 -0.33 -4.21 -12.70
CA GLY A 133 0.28 -5.53 -12.83
C GLY A 133 0.55 -6.23 -11.52
N ASP A 134 1.08 -7.46 -11.60
CA ASP A 134 1.39 -8.25 -10.41
C ASP A 134 2.56 -7.64 -9.61
N PHE A 135 2.32 -7.34 -8.34
CA PHE A 135 3.33 -6.77 -7.44
C PHE A 135 4.61 -7.60 -7.37
N LEU A 136 4.51 -8.92 -7.45
CA LEU A 136 5.69 -9.80 -7.40
C LEU A 136 6.59 -9.67 -8.65
N HIS A 137 6.11 -9.07 -9.72
CA HIS A 137 6.90 -8.74 -10.91
C HIS A 137 7.60 -7.39 -10.81
N LEU A 138 7.27 -6.55 -9.82
CA LEU A 138 7.89 -5.24 -9.62
C LEU A 138 9.26 -5.39 -8.92
N SER A 139 10.23 -6.00 -9.61
CA SER A 139 11.61 -6.05 -9.13
C SER A 139 12.23 -4.65 -9.06
N PRO A 140 13.35 -4.46 -8.32
CA PRO A 140 14.11 -3.22 -8.33
C PRO A 140 14.47 -2.74 -9.75
N SER A 141 14.87 -3.67 -10.64
CA SER A 141 15.19 -3.34 -12.03
C SER A 141 13.98 -2.93 -12.87
N ALA A 142 12.81 -3.56 -12.63
CA ALA A 142 11.56 -3.17 -13.27
C ALA A 142 11.12 -1.77 -12.80
N ALA A 143 11.26 -1.48 -11.51
CA ALA A 143 10.98 -0.16 -10.95
C ALA A 143 11.90 0.91 -11.56
N ASP A 144 13.20 0.62 -11.69
CA ASP A 144 14.17 1.52 -12.33
C ASP A 144 13.80 1.76 -13.81
N ALA A 145 13.40 0.73 -14.55
CA ALA A 145 12.95 0.84 -15.93
C ALA A 145 11.65 1.68 -16.09
N LEU A 146 10.80 1.70 -15.07
CA LEU A 146 9.62 2.56 -15.00
C LEU A 146 9.91 3.97 -14.45
N GLY A 147 11.16 4.28 -14.12
CA GLY A 147 11.54 5.56 -13.54
C GLY A 147 10.98 5.79 -12.13
N LEU A 148 10.77 4.71 -11.38
CA LEU A 148 10.32 4.79 -10.00
C LEU A 148 11.52 4.94 -9.05
N PRO A 149 11.40 5.77 -8.00
CA PRO A 149 12.44 5.89 -6.98
C PRO A 149 12.42 4.68 -6.03
N ARG A 150 13.43 4.55 -5.16
CA ARG A 150 13.29 3.78 -3.92
C ARG A 150 12.34 4.52 -2.99
N PHE A 151 11.57 3.76 -2.19
CA PHE A 151 10.51 4.31 -1.36
C PHE A 151 10.99 4.55 0.07
N ASP A 152 10.72 5.76 0.57
CA ASP A 152 11.03 6.16 1.95
C ASP A 152 10.00 5.60 2.93
N ALA A 153 8.78 5.41 2.45
CA ALA A 153 7.67 4.88 3.23
C ALA A 153 6.80 3.93 2.40
N ALA A 154 6.14 2.98 3.07
CA ALA A 154 5.06 2.18 2.48
C ALA A 154 3.90 2.02 3.47
N PHE A 155 2.68 1.95 2.96
CA PHE A 155 1.51 1.60 3.74
C PHE A 155 0.93 0.30 3.22
N ASP A 156 1.12 -0.76 3.98
CA ASP A 156 0.60 -2.10 3.70
C ASP A 156 -0.65 -2.35 4.56
N ARG A 157 -1.79 -2.10 3.96
CA ARG A 157 -3.10 -2.42 4.56
C ARG A 157 -3.94 -3.18 3.55
N GLY A 158 -4.31 -4.40 3.91
CA GLY A 158 -5.05 -5.28 3.02
C GLY A 158 -4.18 -5.96 1.95
N ALA A 159 -2.88 -5.68 1.90
CA ALA A 159 -1.95 -6.28 0.93
C ALA A 159 -1.39 -7.61 1.43
N LEU A 160 -0.51 -7.65 2.41
CA LEU A 160 0.07 -8.90 2.92
C LEU A 160 -0.99 -9.94 3.28
N VAL A 161 -2.09 -9.51 3.91
CA VAL A 161 -3.21 -10.39 4.31
C VAL A 161 -4.04 -10.88 3.12
N ALA A 162 -3.84 -10.34 1.92
CA ALA A 162 -4.45 -10.80 0.67
C ALA A 162 -3.55 -11.76 -0.12
N VAL A 163 -2.25 -11.80 0.20
CA VAL A 163 -1.25 -12.67 -0.41
C VAL A 163 -1.38 -14.09 0.14
N LEU A 164 -1.32 -15.08 -0.75
CA LEU A 164 -1.30 -16.49 -0.36
C LEU A 164 -0.11 -16.77 0.57
N PRO A 165 -0.26 -17.62 1.59
CA PRO A 165 0.83 -17.92 2.53
C PRO A 165 2.14 -18.32 1.84
N GLU A 166 2.06 -19.13 0.78
CA GLU A 166 3.20 -19.59 -0.01
C GLU A 166 3.91 -18.49 -0.81
N ASP A 167 3.25 -17.37 -1.08
CA ASP A 167 3.82 -16.24 -1.84
C ASP A 167 4.38 -15.12 -0.92
N ARG A 168 4.20 -15.21 0.40
CA ARG A 168 4.55 -14.13 1.35
C ARG A 168 6.03 -13.81 1.40
N GLU A 169 6.89 -14.82 1.30
CA GLU A 169 8.35 -14.59 1.26
C GLU A 169 8.74 -13.79 0.03
N ALA A 170 8.20 -14.13 -1.14
CA ALA A 170 8.42 -13.39 -2.38
C ALA A 170 7.86 -11.96 -2.29
N TYR A 171 6.70 -11.79 -1.67
CA TYR A 171 6.10 -10.48 -1.42
C TYR A 171 7.01 -9.60 -0.56
N VAL A 172 7.50 -10.11 0.57
CA VAL A 172 8.38 -9.37 1.48
C VAL A 172 9.73 -9.06 0.83
N ALA A 173 10.29 -10.00 0.04
CA ALA A 173 11.51 -9.77 -0.72
C ALA A 173 11.35 -8.64 -1.75
N THR A 174 10.22 -8.63 -2.47
CA THR A 174 9.88 -7.56 -3.42
C THR A 174 9.76 -6.21 -2.69
N LEU A 175 8.96 -6.15 -1.61
CA LEU A 175 8.78 -4.95 -0.81
C LEU A 175 10.14 -4.42 -0.30
N ALA A 176 10.96 -5.29 0.30
CA ALA A 176 12.27 -4.93 0.81
C ALA A 176 13.20 -4.38 -0.28
N GLY A 177 13.17 -4.96 -1.48
CA GLY A 177 13.96 -4.51 -2.62
C GLY A 177 13.57 -3.12 -3.14
N LEU A 178 12.33 -2.73 -2.94
CA LEU A 178 11.81 -1.42 -3.36
C LEU A 178 12.04 -0.32 -2.32
N MET A 179 12.20 -0.67 -1.03
CA MET A 179 12.40 0.31 0.04
C MET A 179 13.81 0.91 0.03
N ALA A 180 13.91 2.19 0.31
CA ALA A 180 15.17 2.88 0.60
C ALA A 180 15.81 2.33 1.90
N PRO A 181 17.12 2.47 2.10
CA PRO A 181 17.73 2.26 3.41
C PRO A 181 17.03 3.09 4.48
N GLU A 182 16.74 2.49 5.64
CA GLU A 182 15.96 3.10 6.74
C GLU A 182 14.51 3.50 6.36
N GLY A 183 14.05 3.14 5.15
CA GLY A 183 12.65 3.29 4.75
C GLY A 183 11.71 2.54 5.69
N ARG A 184 10.52 3.07 5.91
CA ARG A 184 9.57 2.58 6.92
C ARG A 184 8.32 2.04 6.26
N VAL A 185 7.78 0.96 6.85
CA VAL A 185 6.50 0.39 6.43
C VAL A 185 5.53 0.42 7.61
N LEU A 186 4.37 1.03 7.44
CA LEU A 186 3.24 0.82 8.34
C LEU A 186 2.48 -0.40 7.82
N LEU A 187 2.63 -1.51 8.53
CA LEU A 187 1.98 -2.78 8.20
C LEU A 187 0.75 -2.98 9.07
N VAL A 188 -0.38 -3.33 8.45
CA VAL A 188 -1.62 -3.70 9.13
C VAL A 188 -1.96 -5.15 8.81
N THR A 189 -2.04 -5.98 9.85
CA THR A 189 -2.40 -7.41 9.73
C THR A 189 -3.68 -7.72 10.49
N VAL A 190 -4.21 -8.91 10.26
CA VAL A 190 -5.37 -9.43 11.01
C VAL A 190 -5.07 -10.81 11.56
N GLU A 191 -5.63 -11.10 12.75
CA GLU A 191 -5.65 -12.41 13.37
C GLU A 191 -7.10 -12.83 13.60
N HIS A 192 -7.50 -14.00 13.12
CA HIS A 192 -8.87 -14.48 13.23
C HIS A 192 -8.95 -16.01 13.15
N ASP A 193 -10.13 -16.57 13.49
CA ASP A 193 -10.37 -18.01 13.61
C ASP A 193 -11.53 -18.55 12.75
N GLY A 194 -12.16 -17.71 11.94
CA GLY A 194 -13.45 -18.05 11.33
C GLY A 194 -13.42 -18.60 9.90
N PHE A 195 -12.34 -18.36 9.12
CA PHE A 195 -12.28 -18.70 7.70
C PHE A 195 -10.85 -18.80 7.16
N ALA A 196 -10.68 -19.39 5.99
CA ALA A 196 -9.35 -19.59 5.40
C ALA A 196 -8.71 -18.31 4.80
N GLY A 197 -9.50 -17.26 4.54
CA GLY A 197 -9.03 -16.02 3.92
C GLY A 197 -9.55 -15.81 2.48
N PRO A 198 -9.24 -14.72 1.77
CA PRO A 198 -8.71 -13.47 2.31
C PRO A 198 -9.75 -12.68 3.14
N PRO A 199 -9.33 -11.86 4.08
CA PRO A 199 -7.95 -11.71 4.53
C PRO A 199 -7.45 -12.98 5.20
N TYR A 200 -6.19 -13.35 4.93
CA TYR A 200 -5.54 -14.48 5.61
C TYR A 200 -4.99 -14.03 6.97
N GLU A 201 -5.07 -14.91 7.97
CA GLU A 201 -4.44 -14.65 9.26
C GLU A 201 -2.94 -14.42 9.10
N VAL A 202 -2.41 -13.38 9.77
CA VAL A 202 -0.98 -13.08 9.88
C VAL A 202 -0.71 -12.66 11.33
N ARG A 203 -0.11 -13.55 12.11
CA ARG A 203 0.21 -13.33 13.53
C ARG A 203 1.49 -12.54 13.69
N GLU A 204 1.71 -11.99 14.87
CA GLU A 204 2.98 -11.31 15.19
C GLU A 204 4.20 -12.20 14.97
N ALA A 205 4.10 -13.49 15.27
CA ALA A 205 5.18 -14.45 15.01
C ALA A 205 5.51 -14.54 13.52
N ASP A 206 4.48 -14.59 12.66
CA ASP A 206 4.63 -14.63 11.20
C ASP A 206 5.25 -13.31 10.68
N VAL A 207 4.83 -12.16 11.23
CA VAL A 207 5.42 -10.85 10.89
C VAL A 207 6.90 -10.83 11.24
N ARG A 208 7.27 -11.31 12.43
CA ARG A 208 8.68 -11.36 12.84
C ARG A 208 9.51 -12.31 11.98
N GLU A 209 9.00 -13.48 11.69
CA GLU A 209 9.66 -14.45 10.82
C GLU A 209 9.90 -13.90 9.42
N LEU A 210 8.87 -13.35 8.79
CA LEU A 210 8.91 -12.85 7.41
C LEU A 210 9.76 -11.57 7.26
N PHE A 211 9.66 -10.64 8.20
CA PHE A 211 10.24 -9.30 8.01
C PHE A 211 11.59 -9.10 8.73
N SER A 212 11.90 -9.79 9.85
CA SER A 212 13.12 -9.53 10.60
C SER A 212 14.43 -9.70 9.81
N PRO A 213 14.51 -10.54 8.77
CA PRO A 213 15.71 -10.58 7.93
C PRO A 213 16.04 -9.26 7.23
N ALA A 214 15.02 -8.44 6.95
CA ALA A 214 15.17 -7.19 6.19
C ALA A 214 14.77 -5.92 6.96
N PHE A 215 13.99 -6.07 8.05
CA PHE A 215 13.41 -4.95 8.79
C PHE A 215 13.50 -5.17 10.31
N ALA A 216 13.71 -4.10 11.06
CA ALA A 216 13.38 -4.06 12.48
C ALA A 216 11.86 -3.97 12.64
N VAL A 217 11.27 -4.84 13.45
CA VAL A 217 9.81 -4.95 13.67
C VAL A 217 9.44 -4.33 15.00
N ARG A 218 8.60 -3.29 14.99
CA ARG A 218 8.07 -2.64 16.19
C ARG A 218 6.54 -2.72 16.20
N PRO A 219 5.90 -3.47 17.14
CA PRO A 219 4.46 -3.42 17.33
C PRO A 219 4.00 -2.02 17.74
N LEU A 220 2.86 -1.60 17.22
CA LEU A 220 2.26 -0.29 17.54
C LEU A 220 0.97 -0.43 18.33
N GLN A 221 0.00 -1.20 17.81
CA GLN A 221 -1.27 -1.47 18.47
C GLN A 221 -1.87 -2.80 18.03
N ARG A 222 -2.80 -3.28 18.84
CA ARG A 222 -3.71 -4.40 18.55
C ARG A 222 -5.10 -4.01 19.02
N GLU A 223 -6.13 -4.28 18.22
CA GLU A 223 -7.51 -3.90 18.51
C GLU A 223 -8.48 -5.02 18.12
N ASP A 224 -9.40 -5.36 19.03
CA ASP A 224 -10.52 -6.24 18.73
C ASP A 224 -11.52 -5.51 17.82
N ARG A 225 -11.81 -6.11 16.65
CA ARG A 225 -12.73 -5.56 15.65
C ARG A 225 -14.12 -6.21 15.68
N MET A 226 -14.33 -7.22 16.50
CA MET A 226 -15.60 -7.98 16.56
C MET A 226 -16.81 -7.12 16.91
N GLY A 227 -16.60 -6.09 17.75
CA GLY A 227 -17.66 -5.14 18.12
C GLY A 227 -17.96 -4.12 17.05
N ALA A 228 -16.91 -3.62 16.36
CA ALA A 228 -17.02 -2.58 15.34
C ALA A 228 -17.49 -3.13 13.97
N GLU A 229 -17.21 -4.41 13.70
CA GLU A 229 -17.46 -5.03 12.40
C GLU A 229 -18.24 -6.37 12.55
N PRO A 230 -19.56 -6.32 12.78
CA PRO A 230 -20.38 -7.52 13.07
C PRO A 230 -20.34 -8.60 11.99
N HIS A 231 -20.03 -8.25 10.73
CA HIS A 231 -19.96 -9.18 9.60
C HIS A 231 -18.89 -10.27 9.79
N TRP A 232 -17.91 -10.08 10.66
CA TRP A 232 -16.93 -11.14 10.98
C TRP A 232 -17.58 -12.31 11.70
N ARG A 233 -18.60 -12.06 12.55
CA ARG A 233 -19.39 -13.12 13.17
C ARG A 233 -20.18 -13.93 12.14
N GLU A 234 -20.74 -13.25 11.14
CA GLU A 234 -21.45 -13.89 10.03
C GLU A 234 -20.54 -14.82 9.21
N ARG A 235 -19.23 -14.50 9.17
CA ARG A 235 -18.19 -15.33 8.55
C ARG A 235 -17.64 -16.43 9.46
N GLY A 236 -18.21 -16.61 10.66
CA GLY A 236 -17.84 -17.67 11.59
C GLY A 236 -16.74 -17.33 12.58
N CYS A 237 -16.28 -16.05 12.64
CA CYS A 237 -15.25 -15.66 13.62
C CYS A 237 -15.82 -15.59 15.02
N THR A 238 -15.08 -16.14 15.99
CA THR A 238 -15.23 -15.85 17.42
C THR A 238 -14.23 -14.79 17.87
N ARG A 239 -13.14 -14.61 17.12
CA ARG A 239 -12.10 -13.60 17.33
C ARG A 239 -11.70 -12.97 15.96
N PHE A 240 -11.60 -11.65 15.93
CA PHE A 240 -11.03 -10.90 14.83
C PHE A 240 -10.32 -9.66 15.37
N GLU A 241 -9.00 -9.65 15.30
CA GLU A 241 -8.14 -8.58 15.77
C GLU A 241 -7.38 -7.95 14.60
N GLU A 242 -7.24 -6.64 14.63
CA GLU A 242 -6.38 -5.88 13.73
C GLU A 242 -5.12 -5.46 14.50
N ALA A 243 -3.96 -5.71 13.91
CA ALA A 243 -2.67 -5.33 14.49
C ALA A 243 -1.89 -4.43 13.55
N ALA A 244 -1.21 -3.42 14.11
CA ALA A 244 -0.35 -2.51 13.36
C ALA A 244 1.10 -2.60 13.83
N TYR A 245 2.01 -2.54 12.87
CA TYR A 245 3.46 -2.60 13.10
C TYR A 245 4.15 -1.48 12.32
N LEU A 246 5.19 -0.90 12.91
CA LEU A 246 6.17 -0.11 12.18
C LEU A 246 7.38 -0.99 11.89
N LEU A 247 7.69 -1.15 10.62
CA LEU A 247 8.85 -1.86 10.14
C LEU A 247 9.87 -0.81 9.64
N THR A 248 11.14 -0.95 10.02
CA THR A 248 12.21 -0.06 9.54
C THR A 248 13.24 -0.88 8.78
N ARG A 249 13.47 -0.55 7.50
CA ARG A 249 14.44 -1.24 6.64
C ARG A 249 15.84 -1.15 7.23
N HIS A 250 16.54 -2.27 7.34
CA HIS A 250 17.94 -2.26 7.77
C HIS A 250 18.81 -1.45 6.80
N ARG A 251 19.84 -0.80 7.32
CA ARG A 251 20.90 -0.24 6.47
C ARG A 251 21.58 -1.38 5.73
N ALA A 252 21.88 -1.16 4.46
CA ALA A 252 22.82 -2.05 3.77
C ALA A 252 24.19 -1.90 4.46
N GLY A 253 24.74 -2.99 4.96
CA GLY A 253 26.09 -3.03 5.54
C GLY A 253 27.14 -2.82 4.45
#